data_03de0e6e253eff53ff59e0347482d6e5
#
_entry.id   03de0e6e253eff53ff59e0347482d6e5
#
_cell.length_a   1.000
_cell.length_b   1.000
_cell.length_c   1.000
_cell.angle_alpha   90.00
_cell.angle_beta   90.00
_cell.angle_gamma   90.00
#
_symmetry.space_group_name_H-M   'P 1'
#
loop_
_entity.id
_entity.type
_entity.pdbx_description
1 polymer ?
#
loop_
_entity_poly.entity_id
_entity_poly.type
_entity_poly.pdbx_seq_one_letter_code
_entity_poly.pdbx_strand_id
1 'polypeptide(L)'
;ADVEMDGKAVRIGIPHFTLIASTNLYGGLNDALLNRFPIQLKLAAYNDDSMTTIVKTICKSKGIKIDNESASMIAATTRGVPRNANSYVARIYDFALVMNNGIITPDIVVDGFDIMGINKYGLNQDDMDYLRFLASNTKAVGIDTCALTLGMDKDTIITKIEPYLLKKKYIQKQPRGRVATGLGRKICEETN
;
A
#
# COMPACT_ATOMS: atom_id res chain seq x y z
N ALA A 1 24.09 24.39 19.86
CA ALA A 1 22.67 24.73 19.78
C ALA A 1 22.29 25.64 20.93
N ASP A 2 21.47 26.64 20.67
CA ASP A 2 20.91 27.48 21.72
C ASP A 2 19.52 26.93 22.07
N VAL A 3 19.31 26.57 23.31
CA VAL A 3 18.05 26.03 23.84
C VAL A 3 17.54 27.01 24.90
N GLU A 4 16.28 27.39 24.83
CA GLU A 4 15.64 28.25 25.82
C GLU A 4 15.11 27.38 26.97
N MET A 5 15.63 27.59 28.15
CA MET A 5 15.18 26.97 29.39
C MET A 5 14.91 28.08 30.42
N ASP A 6 13.68 28.14 30.96
CA ASP A 6 13.25 29.13 31.95
C ASP A 6 13.52 30.59 31.54
N GLY A 7 13.31 30.92 30.24
CA GLY A 7 13.53 32.26 29.70
C GLY A 7 15.00 32.68 29.57
N LYS A 8 15.93 31.72 29.69
CA LYS A 8 17.37 31.91 29.44
C LYS A 8 17.87 31.05 28.29
N ALA A 9 18.60 31.70 27.37
CA ALA A 9 19.27 30.96 26.30
C ALA A 9 20.49 30.23 26.87
N VAL A 10 20.44 28.89 26.86
CA VAL A 10 21.58 28.03 27.26
C VAL A 10 22.21 27.44 26.00
N ARG A 11 23.51 27.66 25.84
CA ARG A 11 24.26 27.12 24.72
C ARG A 11 24.78 25.71 25.06
N ILE A 12 24.21 24.71 24.36
CA ILE A 12 24.61 23.32 24.50
C ILE A 12 25.58 22.95 23.36
N GLY A 13 26.74 22.44 23.68
CA GLY A 13 27.69 21.85 22.73
C GLY A 13 27.11 20.53 22.19
N ILE A 14 26.86 20.47 20.90
CA ILE A 14 26.37 19.24 20.23
C ILE A 14 27.53 18.68 19.40
N PRO A 15 27.92 17.41 19.55
CA PRO A 15 28.93 16.79 18.71
C PRO A 15 28.50 16.75 17.25
N HIS A 16 29.40 16.54 16.32
CA HIS A 16 29.06 16.36 14.91
C HIS A 16 28.15 15.15 14.76
N PHE A 17 27.06 15.32 14.05
CA PHE A 17 26.08 14.25 13.77
C PHE A 17 25.56 14.35 12.34
N THR A 18 25.09 13.23 11.82
CA THR A 18 24.34 13.16 10.55
C THR A 18 22.85 13.12 10.86
N LEU A 19 22.08 14.04 10.29
CA LEU A 19 20.65 14.07 10.42
C LEU A 19 20.00 13.40 9.20
N ILE A 20 19.20 12.37 9.46
CA ILE A 20 18.38 11.71 8.45
C ILE A 20 16.91 11.88 8.86
N ALA A 21 16.11 12.44 7.95
CA ALA A 21 14.68 12.63 8.17
C ALA A 21 13.86 11.95 7.06
N SER A 22 12.64 11.54 7.37
CA SER A 22 11.69 11.00 6.41
C SER A 22 10.32 11.61 6.59
N THR A 23 9.58 11.77 5.50
CA THR A 23 8.22 12.29 5.49
C THR A 23 7.39 11.65 4.38
N ASN A 24 6.11 11.50 4.59
CA ASN A 24 5.12 11.19 3.55
C ASN A 24 4.39 12.45 3.03
N LEU A 25 4.65 13.63 3.64
CA LEU A 25 4.03 14.91 3.31
C LEU A 25 5.08 15.89 2.75
N TYR A 26 5.80 15.47 1.69
CA TYR A 26 6.84 16.29 1.09
C TYR A 26 6.34 17.69 0.68
N GLY A 27 5.15 17.77 0.06
CA GLY A 27 4.55 19.05 -0.35
C GLY A 27 4.10 19.97 0.80
N GLY A 28 4.08 19.48 2.04
CA GLY A 28 3.79 20.28 3.24
C GLY A 28 5.03 20.87 3.92
N LEU A 29 6.24 20.54 3.43
CA LEU A 29 7.48 21.07 3.96
C LEU A 29 7.81 22.41 3.31
N ASN A 30 8.32 23.36 4.12
CA ASN A 30 8.78 24.64 3.59
C ASN A 30 10.18 24.52 2.97
N ASP A 31 10.48 25.41 2.03
CA ASP A 31 11.76 25.43 1.31
C ASP A 31 12.97 25.65 2.23
N ALA A 32 12.79 26.41 3.31
CA ALA A 32 13.87 26.66 4.28
C ALA A 32 14.33 25.39 4.99
N LEU A 33 13.40 24.46 5.26
CA LEU A 33 13.72 23.15 5.80
C LEU A 33 14.32 22.24 4.72
N LEU A 34 13.74 22.20 3.53
CA LEU A 34 14.23 21.38 2.42
C LEU A 34 15.66 21.74 2.02
N ASN A 35 16.01 23.03 2.02
CA ASN A 35 17.36 23.51 1.70
C ASN A 35 18.42 23.08 2.71
N ARG A 36 18.03 22.66 3.91
CA ARG A 36 18.94 22.10 4.92
C ARG A 36 19.25 20.61 4.71
N PHE A 37 18.52 19.95 3.81
CA PHE A 37 18.72 18.57 3.41
C PHE A 37 19.20 18.51 1.95
N PRO A 38 20.50 18.65 1.69
CA PRO A 38 21.04 18.70 0.32
C PRO A 38 20.88 17.37 -0.43
N ILE A 39 20.75 16.25 0.30
CA ILE A 39 20.47 14.94 -0.29
C ILE A 39 19.01 14.60 -0.05
N GLN A 40 18.24 14.59 -1.13
CA GLN A 40 16.81 14.26 -1.10
C GLN A 40 16.57 13.03 -1.94
N LEU A 41 16.02 11.98 -1.32
CA LEU A 41 15.75 10.70 -1.95
C LEU A 41 14.25 10.44 -1.98
N LYS A 42 13.72 10.12 -3.14
CA LYS A 42 12.33 9.70 -3.30
C LYS A 42 12.25 8.19 -3.34
N LEU A 43 11.64 7.60 -2.33
CA LEU A 43 11.38 6.16 -2.28
C LEU A 43 10.15 5.83 -3.12
N ALA A 44 10.27 4.82 -3.99
CA ALA A 44 9.18 4.28 -4.77
C ALA A 44 8.73 2.92 -4.20
N ALA A 45 7.50 2.51 -4.54
CA ALA A 45 7.05 1.16 -4.24
C ALA A 45 7.93 0.13 -4.96
N TYR A 46 8.23 -0.98 -4.29
CA TYR A 46 9.00 -2.08 -4.87
C TYR A 46 8.25 -2.72 -6.05
N ASN A 47 9.01 -3.30 -6.98
CA ASN A 47 8.46 -4.18 -8.01
C ASN A 47 8.17 -5.59 -7.43
N ASP A 48 7.46 -6.41 -8.20
CA ASP A 48 7.01 -7.73 -7.73
C ASP A 48 8.18 -8.69 -7.46
N ASP A 49 9.28 -8.63 -8.22
CA ASP A 49 10.47 -9.47 -8.00
C ASP A 49 11.17 -9.12 -6.69
N SER A 50 11.37 -7.83 -6.44
CA SER A 50 11.94 -7.34 -5.18
C SER A 50 11.03 -7.69 -4.00
N MET A 51 9.72 -7.57 -4.17
CA MET A 51 8.75 -7.96 -3.13
C MET A 51 8.76 -9.45 -2.87
N THR A 52 8.90 -10.30 -3.91
CA THR A 52 9.06 -11.76 -3.73
C THR A 52 10.31 -12.09 -2.90
N THR A 53 11.42 -11.40 -3.17
CA THR A 53 12.64 -11.54 -2.37
C THR A 53 12.42 -11.10 -0.92
N ILE A 54 11.69 -10.01 -0.69
CA ILE A 54 11.34 -9.51 0.65
C ILE A 54 10.47 -10.53 1.39
N VAL A 55 9.42 -11.09 0.75
CA VAL A 55 8.56 -12.13 1.33
C VAL A 55 9.38 -13.35 1.77
N LYS A 56 10.27 -13.85 0.90
CA LYS A 56 11.16 -14.97 1.24
C LYS A 56 12.08 -14.64 2.41
N THR A 57 12.62 -13.43 2.46
CA THR A 57 13.49 -12.98 3.55
C THR A 57 12.73 -12.91 4.88
N ILE A 58 11.48 -12.42 4.86
CA ILE A 58 10.60 -12.40 6.04
C ILE A 58 10.34 -13.84 6.50
N CYS A 59 9.97 -14.75 5.60
CA CYS A 59 9.71 -16.15 5.95
C CYS A 59 10.96 -16.82 6.51
N LYS A 60 12.12 -16.64 5.87
CA LYS A 60 13.39 -17.19 6.34
C LYS A 60 13.76 -16.69 7.74
N SER A 61 13.60 -15.39 8.01
CA SER A 61 13.90 -14.81 9.33
C SER A 61 13.02 -15.34 10.46
N LYS A 62 11.81 -15.83 10.11
CA LYS A 62 10.83 -16.39 11.04
C LYS A 62 10.81 -17.93 11.05
N GLY A 63 11.68 -18.58 10.29
CA GLY A 63 11.68 -20.05 10.16
C GLY A 63 10.47 -20.63 9.43
N ILE A 64 9.73 -19.83 8.65
CA ILE A 64 8.52 -20.24 7.93
C ILE A 64 8.92 -20.89 6.60
N LYS A 65 8.38 -22.05 6.31
CA LYS A 65 8.56 -22.75 5.02
C LYS A 65 7.57 -22.20 4.00
N ILE A 66 8.10 -21.75 2.85
CA ILE A 66 7.33 -21.21 1.74
C ILE A 66 8.01 -21.58 0.42
N ASP A 67 7.25 -21.91 -0.61
CA ASP A 67 7.75 -22.12 -1.97
C ASP A 67 7.82 -20.80 -2.78
N ASN A 68 8.36 -20.89 -3.99
CA ASN A 68 8.54 -19.72 -4.84
C ASN A 68 7.23 -19.15 -5.35
N GLU A 69 6.27 -20.00 -5.67
CA GLU A 69 4.96 -19.63 -6.21
C GLU A 69 4.15 -18.87 -5.14
N SER A 70 4.03 -19.43 -3.96
CA SER A 70 3.37 -18.79 -2.80
C SER A 70 3.98 -17.43 -2.46
N ALA A 71 5.33 -17.34 -2.49
CA ALA A 71 6.01 -16.08 -2.22
C ALA A 71 5.70 -15.02 -3.30
N SER A 72 5.63 -15.41 -4.57
CA SER A 72 5.25 -14.53 -5.67
C SER A 72 3.79 -14.09 -5.59
N MET A 73 2.88 -15.00 -5.25
CA MET A 73 1.45 -14.69 -5.04
C MET A 73 1.26 -13.65 -3.93
N ILE A 74 1.92 -13.84 -2.79
CA ILE A 74 1.88 -12.86 -1.70
C ILE A 74 2.47 -11.53 -2.17
N ALA A 75 3.62 -11.54 -2.84
CA ALA A 75 4.29 -10.34 -3.33
C ALA A 75 3.38 -9.50 -4.25
N ALA A 76 2.68 -10.13 -5.18
CA ALA A 76 1.81 -9.47 -6.15
C ALA A 76 0.65 -8.68 -5.48
N THR A 77 0.18 -9.13 -4.31
CA THR A 77 -0.91 -8.47 -3.57
C THR A 77 -0.43 -7.36 -2.64
N THR A 78 0.88 -7.25 -2.36
CA THR A 78 1.45 -6.28 -1.40
C THR A 78 1.41 -4.83 -1.83
N ARG A 79 1.09 -4.56 -3.11
CA ARG A 79 1.12 -3.22 -3.73
C ARG A 79 2.53 -2.59 -3.75
N GLY A 80 3.59 -3.41 -3.60
CA GLY A 80 4.98 -2.99 -3.52
C GLY A 80 5.36 -2.37 -2.17
N VAL A 81 4.62 -2.68 -1.11
CA VAL A 81 4.82 -2.15 0.25
C VAL A 81 5.29 -3.27 1.19
N PRO A 82 6.53 -3.23 1.72
CA PRO A 82 7.07 -4.29 2.60
C PRO A 82 6.27 -4.50 3.88
N ARG A 83 5.64 -3.46 4.41
CA ARG A 83 4.77 -3.58 5.59
C ARG A 83 3.60 -4.53 5.33
N ASN A 84 2.99 -4.44 4.14
CA ASN A 84 1.91 -5.35 3.74
C ASN A 84 2.41 -6.78 3.63
N ALA A 85 3.61 -7.01 3.06
CA ALA A 85 4.22 -8.33 3.00
C ALA A 85 4.35 -8.97 4.39
N ASN A 86 4.88 -8.21 5.36
CA ASN A 86 5.02 -8.71 6.73
C ASN A 86 3.66 -9.05 7.38
N SER A 87 2.65 -8.20 7.16
CA SER A 87 1.29 -8.44 7.66
C SER A 87 0.65 -9.66 7.01
N TYR A 88 0.75 -9.79 5.67
CA TYR A 88 0.16 -10.92 4.93
C TYR A 88 0.85 -12.24 5.27
N VAL A 89 2.19 -12.26 5.30
CA VAL A 89 2.93 -13.46 5.72
C VAL A 89 2.51 -13.93 7.11
N ALA A 90 2.37 -13.00 8.07
CA ALA A 90 1.95 -13.35 9.42
C ALA A 90 0.55 -14.01 9.43
N ARG A 91 -0.43 -13.38 8.74
CA ARG A 91 -1.81 -13.89 8.69
C ARG A 91 -1.91 -15.23 7.95
N ILE A 92 -1.27 -15.34 6.77
CA ILE A 92 -1.26 -16.59 5.99
C ILE A 92 -0.55 -17.70 6.77
N TYR A 93 0.48 -17.38 7.56
CA TYR A 93 1.14 -18.35 8.42
C TYR A 93 0.25 -18.84 9.57
N ASP A 94 -0.57 -17.96 10.15
CA ASP A 94 -1.57 -18.38 11.14
C ASP A 94 -2.52 -19.45 10.56
N PHE A 95 -2.97 -19.29 9.31
CA PHE A 95 -3.75 -20.32 8.60
C PHE A 95 -2.94 -21.57 8.32
N ALA A 96 -1.70 -21.41 7.84
CA ALA A 96 -0.83 -22.54 7.55
C ALA A 96 -0.58 -23.42 8.79
N LEU A 97 -0.45 -22.82 9.97
CA LEU A 97 -0.30 -23.55 11.24
C LEU A 97 -1.49 -24.48 11.52
N VAL A 98 -2.69 -24.03 11.25
CA VAL A 98 -3.91 -24.79 11.50
C VAL A 98 -4.17 -25.83 10.41
N MET A 99 -3.99 -25.43 9.14
CA MET A 99 -4.45 -26.22 7.99
C MET A 99 -3.34 -27.07 7.34
N ASN A 100 -2.06 -26.74 7.50
CA ASN A 100 -0.96 -27.35 6.76
C ASN A 100 0.37 -27.43 7.55
N ASN A 101 0.33 -27.69 8.83
CA ASN A 101 1.52 -27.85 9.67
C ASN A 101 2.55 -26.72 9.56
N GLY A 102 2.11 -25.49 9.31
CA GLY A 102 2.97 -24.32 9.22
C GLY A 102 3.73 -24.18 7.89
N ILE A 103 3.32 -24.90 6.83
CA ILE A 103 3.90 -24.76 5.49
C ILE A 103 2.97 -23.91 4.64
N ILE A 104 3.50 -22.80 4.08
CA ILE A 104 2.74 -21.93 3.18
C ILE A 104 2.84 -22.50 1.76
N THR A 105 1.70 -22.93 1.23
CA THR A 105 1.52 -23.42 -0.15
C THR A 105 0.60 -22.47 -0.92
N PRO A 106 0.53 -22.56 -2.28
CA PRO A 106 -0.38 -21.73 -3.07
C PRO A 106 -1.83 -21.81 -2.61
N ASP A 107 -2.36 -22.98 -2.28
CA ASP A 107 -3.74 -23.14 -1.79
C ASP A 107 -3.96 -22.38 -0.47
N ILE A 108 -3.01 -22.50 0.47
CA ILE A 108 -3.05 -21.76 1.74
C ILE A 108 -3.01 -20.23 1.50
N VAL A 109 -2.28 -19.77 0.49
CA VAL A 109 -2.26 -18.35 0.13
C VAL A 109 -3.61 -17.90 -0.41
N VAL A 110 -4.24 -18.68 -1.29
CA VAL A 110 -5.57 -18.39 -1.83
C VAL A 110 -6.59 -18.31 -0.70
N ASP A 111 -6.71 -19.38 0.09
CA ASP A 111 -7.66 -19.45 1.21
C ASP A 111 -7.44 -18.30 2.22
N GLY A 112 -6.18 -18.01 2.52
CA GLY A 112 -5.81 -16.92 3.43
C GLY A 112 -6.21 -15.55 2.89
N PHE A 113 -6.04 -15.30 1.60
CA PHE A 113 -6.48 -14.04 0.99
C PHE A 113 -8.01 -13.95 0.90
N ASP A 114 -8.69 -15.03 0.59
CA ASP A 114 -10.17 -15.06 0.55
C ASP A 114 -10.75 -14.72 1.93
N ILE A 115 -10.22 -15.29 3.02
CA ILE A 115 -10.67 -14.95 4.37
C ILE A 115 -10.32 -13.50 4.75
N MET A 116 -9.22 -12.94 4.23
CA MET A 116 -8.89 -11.53 4.42
C MET A 116 -9.69 -10.58 3.50
N GLY A 117 -10.56 -11.10 2.64
CA GLY A 117 -11.31 -10.31 1.67
C GLY A 117 -10.43 -9.62 0.62
N ILE A 118 -9.31 -10.24 0.26
CA ILE A 118 -8.36 -9.74 -0.74
C ILE A 118 -8.41 -10.67 -1.95
N ASN A 119 -8.78 -10.14 -3.11
CA ASN A 119 -8.85 -10.92 -4.33
C ASN A 119 -7.46 -11.14 -4.99
N LYS A 120 -7.42 -11.99 -6.03
CA LYS A 120 -6.20 -12.29 -6.81
C LYS A 120 -5.50 -11.07 -7.43
N TYR A 121 -6.15 -9.92 -7.51
CA TYR A 121 -5.60 -8.65 -7.99
C TYR A 121 -5.06 -7.76 -6.86
N GLY A 122 -5.07 -8.22 -5.62
CA GLY A 122 -4.66 -7.45 -4.44
C GLY A 122 -5.65 -6.34 -4.07
N LEU A 123 -6.93 -6.49 -4.47
CA LEU A 123 -7.99 -5.55 -4.17
C LEU A 123 -8.82 -6.06 -2.99
N ASN A 124 -9.03 -5.21 -2.00
CA ASN A 124 -9.94 -5.46 -0.89
C ASN A 124 -11.38 -5.04 -1.24
N GLN A 125 -12.30 -5.19 -0.30
CA GLN A 125 -13.71 -4.87 -0.50
C GLN A 125 -13.90 -3.40 -0.87
N ASP A 126 -13.28 -2.46 -0.18
CA ASP A 126 -13.39 -1.01 -0.45
C ASP A 126 -12.89 -0.66 -1.87
N ASP A 127 -11.77 -1.26 -2.29
CA ASP A 127 -11.25 -1.08 -3.65
C ASP A 127 -12.25 -1.60 -4.69
N MET A 128 -12.85 -2.76 -4.43
CA MET A 128 -13.80 -3.38 -5.34
C MET A 128 -15.12 -2.60 -5.41
N ASP A 129 -15.63 -2.13 -4.28
CA ASP A 129 -16.85 -1.32 -4.24
C ASP A 129 -16.67 -0.01 -5.00
N TYR A 130 -15.52 0.64 -4.80
CA TYR A 130 -15.16 1.84 -5.56
C TYR A 130 -15.03 1.55 -7.06
N LEU A 131 -14.34 0.48 -7.44
CA LEU A 131 -14.14 0.10 -8.83
C LEU A 131 -15.45 -0.29 -9.50
N ARG A 132 -16.32 -1.10 -8.85
CA ARG A 132 -17.65 -1.48 -9.33
C ARG A 132 -18.55 -0.25 -9.52
N PHE A 133 -18.54 0.68 -8.57
CA PHE A 133 -19.27 1.93 -8.68
C PHE A 133 -18.85 2.73 -9.92
N LEU A 134 -17.55 2.87 -10.17
CA LEU A 134 -17.06 3.54 -11.38
C LEU A 134 -17.35 2.72 -12.66
N ALA A 135 -17.33 1.41 -12.59
CA ALA A 135 -17.62 0.53 -13.74
C ALA A 135 -19.11 0.56 -14.14
N SER A 136 -20.02 0.74 -13.20
CA SER A 136 -21.45 0.88 -13.49
C SER A 136 -21.82 2.22 -14.14
N ASN A 137 -20.92 3.21 -14.07
CA ASN A 137 -21.13 4.51 -14.66
C ASN A 137 -20.45 4.63 -16.03
N THR A 138 -21.18 5.18 -17.02
CA THR A 138 -20.64 5.43 -18.37
C THR A 138 -19.89 6.75 -18.47
N LYS A 139 -20.15 7.68 -17.55
CA LYS A 139 -19.54 9.01 -17.50
C LYS A 139 -18.59 9.14 -16.32
N ALA A 140 -17.68 10.11 -16.40
CA ALA A 140 -16.78 10.43 -15.29
C ALA A 140 -17.59 10.89 -14.05
N VAL A 141 -17.23 10.34 -12.87
CA VAL A 141 -17.89 10.63 -11.61
C VAL A 141 -16.97 11.47 -10.72
N GLY A 142 -17.51 12.55 -10.15
CA GLY A 142 -16.78 13.42 -9.21
C GLY A 142 -16.49 12.73 -7.89
N ILE A 143 -15.42 13.15 -7.20
CA ILE A 143 -15.00 12.53 -5.92
C ILE A 143 -16.08 12.66 -4.84
N ASP A 144 -16.79 13.79 -4.81
CA ASP A 144 -17.86 14.05 -3.84
C ASP A 144 -18.99 13.06 -3.99
N THR A 145 -19.39 12.77 -5.25
CA THR A 145 -20.41 11.78 -5.57
C THR A 145 -19.94 10.38 -5.18
N CYS A 146 -18.66 10.02 -5.46
CA CYS A 146 -18.10 8.73 -5.05
C CYS A 146 -18.16 8.56 -3.53
N ALA A 147 -17.65 9.54 -2.80
CA ALA A 147 -17.61 9.52 -1.35
C ALA A 147 -18.99 9.38 -0.72
N LEU A 148 -19.95 10.20 -1.19
CA LEU A 148 -21.33 10.19 -0.68
C LEU A 148 -22.04 8.86 -0.98
N THR A 149 -21.91 8.35 -2.22
CA THR A 149 -22.61 7.13 -2.63
C THR A 149 -22.08 5.90 -1.94
N LEU A 150 -20.76 5.83 -1.71
CA LEU A 150 -20.11 4.68 -1.08
C LEU A 150 -20.02 4.80 0.44
N GLY A 151 -20.41 5.94 1.02
CA GLY A 151 -20.24 6.19 2.46
C GLY A 151 -18.77 6.23 2.91
N MET A 152 -17.85 6.58 1.99
CA MET A 152 -16.41 6.61 2.24
C MET A 152 -15.91 8.05 2.38
N ASP A 153 -14.89 8.23 3.23
CA ASP A 153 -14.20 9.51 3.32
C ASP A 153 -13.38 9.81 2.05
N LYS A 154 -13.43 11.07 1.56
CA LYS A 154 -12.74 11.51 0.35
C LYS A 154 -11.23 11.30 0.43
N ASP A 155 -10.62 11.61 1.58
CA ASP A 155 -9.19 11.46 1.77
C ASP A 155 -8.79 9.98 1.75
N THR A 156 -9.62 9.10 2.26
CA THR A 156 -9.44 7.65 2.15
C THR A 156 -9.44 7.20 0.69
N ILE A 157 -10.41 7.64 -0.11
CA ILE A 157 -10.45 7.31 -1.53
C ILE A 157 -9.18 7.81 -2.23
N ILE A 158 -8.83 9.09 -2.03
CA ILE A 158 -7.72 9.74 -2.74
C ILE A 158 -6.36 9.17 -2.32
N THR A 159 -6.18 8.86 -1.03
CA THR A 159 -4.86 8.51 -0.48
C THR A 159 -4.60 7.00 -0.38
N LYS A 160 -5.65 6.19 -0.24
CA LYS A 160 -5.51 4.73 -0.02
C LYS A 160 -5.99 3.90 -1.21
N ILE A 161 -7.12 4.26 -1.85
CA ILE A 161 -7.75 3.48 -2.90
C ILE A 161 -7.21 3.86 -4.29
N GLU A 162 -7.39 5.12 -4.69
CA GLU A 162 -7.01 5.59 -6.04
C GLU A 162 -5.55 5.36 -6.44
N PRO A 163 -4.54 5.54 -5.57
CA PRO A 163 -3.15 5.41 -5.99
C PRO A 163 -2.81 4.05 -6.59
N TYR A 164 -3.36 2.98 -6.02
CA TYR A 164 -3.15 1.63 -6.53
C TYR A 164 -3.93 1.37 -7.81
N LEU A 165 -5.20 1.73 -7.86
CA LEU A 165 -6.06 1.54 -9.02
C LEU A 165 -5.56 2.35 -10.24
N LEU A 166 -5.04 3.56 -10.03
CA LEU A 166 -4.40 4.39 -11.07
C LEU A 166 -3.10 3.76 -11.57
N LYS A 167 -2.23 3.30 -10.64
CA LYS A 167 -0.96 2.62 -10.98
C LYS A 167 -1.20 1.38 -11.84
N LYS A 168 -2.21 0.59 -11.52
CA LYS A 168 -2.60 -0.61 -12.26
C LYS A 168 -3.46 -0.30 -13.50
N LYS A 169 -3.79 0.99 -13.73
CA LYS A 169 -4.64 1.45 -14.84
C LYS A 169 -6.06 0.85 -14.83
N TYR A 170 -6.59 0.52 -13.65
CA TYR A 170 -7.97 0.07 -13.50
C TYR A 170 -8.96 1.22 -13.59
N ILE A 171 -8.52 2.42 -13.18
CA ILE A 171 -9.25 3.67 -13.30
C ILE A 171 -8.40 4.74 -13.98
N GLN A 172 -9.05 5.79 -14.46
CA GLN A 172 -8.41 6.97 -15.05
C GLN A 172 -9.06 8.24 -14.50
N LYS A 173 -8.24 9.26 -14.20
CA LYS A 173 -8.70 10.61 -13.88
C LYS A 173 -8.97 11.39 -15.18
N GLN A 174 -10.09 12.10 -15.19
CA GLN A 174 -10.51 13.01 -16.27
C GLN A 174 -10.86 14.38 -15.67
N PRO A 175 -10.97 15.45 -16.47
CA PRO A 175 -11.30 16.79 -15.96
C PRO A 175 -12.59 16.83 -15.14
N ARG A 176 -13.57 15.97 -15.46
CA ARG A 176 -14.87 15.92 -14.79
C ARG A 176 -14.98 14.83 -13.71
N GLY A 177 -13.91 14.11 -13.42
CA GLY A 177 -13.95 13.07 -12.39
C GLY A 177 -13.10 11.83 -12.69
N ARG A 178 -13.60 10.65 -12.35
CA ARG A 178 -12.95 9.35 -12.52
C ARG A 178 -13.82 8.43 -13.33
N VAL A 179 -13.18 7.54 -14.09
CA VAL A 179 -13.85 6.47 -14.85
C VAL A 179 -13.10 5.16 -14.68
N ALA A 180 -13.83 4.04 -14.68
CA ALA A 180 -13.22 2.73 -14.82
C ALA A 180 -12.75 2.53 -16.26
N THR A 181 -11.54 1.98 -16.43
CA THR A 181 -11.01 1.58 -17.75
C THR A 181 -11.63 0.27 -18.20
N GLY A 182 -11.37 -0.13 -19.46
CA GLY A 182 -11.77 -1.46 -19.95
C GLY A 182 -11.18 -2.59 -19.09
N LEU A 183 -9.93 -2.44 -18.62
CA LEU A 183 -9.31 -3.39 -17.71
C LEU A 183 -10.00 -3.44 -16.34
N GLY A 184 -10.35 -2.28 -15.78
CA GLY A 184 -11.09 -2.21 -14.52
C GLY A 184 -12.47 -2.85 -14.60
N ARG A 185 -13.20 -2.66 -15.70
CA ARG A 185 -14.52 -3.30 -15.94
C ARG A 185 -14.38 -4.83 -16.01
N LYS A 186 -13.38 -5.32 -16.75
CA LYS A 186 -13.11 -6.76 -16.84
C LYS A 186 -12.87 -7.40 -15.46
N ILE A 187 -12.11 -6.73 -14.60
CA ILE A 187 -11.87 -7.23 -13.22
C ILE A 187 -13.19 -7.32 -12.44
N CYS A 188 -14.08 -6.34 -12.57
CA CYS A 188 -15.40 -6.40 -11.93
C CYS A 188 -16.24 -7.59 -12.42
N GLU A 189 -16.16 -7.94 -13.70
CA GLU A 189 -16.86 -9.08 -14.29
C GLU A 189 -16.30 -10.43 -13.78
N GLU A 190 -14.98 -10.52 -13.62
CA GLU A 190 -14.31 -11.75 -13.15
C GLU A 190 -14.41 -11.99 -11.63
N THR A 191 -14.86 -10.98 -10.88
CA THR A 191 -14.87 -11.01 -9.39
C THR A 191 -16.30 -10.93 -8.83
N ASN A 192 -17.31 -11.14 -9.67
CA ASN A 192 -18.72 -11.25 -9.29
C ASN A 192 -19.08 -12.65 -8.83
#